data_f021c31a821815367504d45de52e5d6c
#
_entry.id   f021c31a821815367504d45de52e5d6c
#
_cell.length_a   1.000
_cell.length_b   1.000
_cell.length_c   1.000
_cell.angle_alpha   90.00
_cell.angle_beta   90.00
_cell.angle_gamma   90.00
#
_symmetry.space_group_name_H-M   'P 1'
#
loop_
_entity.id
_entity.type
_entity.pdbx_description
1 polymer ?
#
loop_
_entity_poly.entity_id
_entity_poly.type
_entity_poly.pdbx_seq_one_letter_code
_entity_poly.pdbx_strand_id
1 'polypeptide(L)'
;MRPMRDEVIVTCAVTGNLTTSEMTPHLPITPRQIADSALEAAEAGAAQVHLHVRDPATGRPSMDLDHYREVVERIRVRNTKVIVNLTTGPGGRFVPDEAEPSRAGPGTTLTTPERRTSHVAALRPDVATLDLNTMNSGGQVVINTPGNVRRMAAAIRGAGAVPEIELFDSGDIALLHDLLRDGTLAGPVLCSFVLGVKYGFQPSPETVLYARDLLPDSAQFTVIGTGRWCFPAVAQSVLAGGHVRVGLEDAVYLDRGVLAPSNAAMVEKARRIAESLGARVTSPARAREILGIPPTSTATASSAI
;
A
#
# COMPACT_ATOMS: atom_id res chain seq x y z
N MET A 1 -1.96 -24.73 -9.87
CA MET A 1 -0.90 -23.68 -10.09
C MET A 1 -1.56 -22.49 -10.76
N ARG A 2 -1.49 -21.29 -10.17
CA ARG A 2 -1.98 -20.07 -10.83
C ARG A 2 -1.04 -19.75 -11.99
N PRO A 3 -1.52 -19.56 -13.23
CA PRO A 3 -0.69 -19.20 -14.36
C PRO A 3 -0.16 -17.76 -14.22
N MET A 4 0.89 -17.44 -14.97
CA MET A 4 1.31 -16.06 -15.19
C MET A 4 0.12 -15.24 -15.74
N ARG A 5 0.01 -13.98 -15.34
CA ARG A 5 -1.07 -13.10 -15.84
C ARG A 5 -0.70 -12.46 -17.17
N ASP A 6 -1.69 -12.35 -18.04
CA ASP A 6 -1.61 -11.54 -19.26
C ASP A 6 -1.76 -10.03 -18.97
N GLU A 7 -2.41 -9.70 -17.85
CA GLU A 7 -2.71 -8.32 -17.45
C GLU A 7 -2.26 -8.07 -16.01
N VAL A 8 -1.47 -7.00 -15.81
CA VAL A 8 -0.84 -6.66 -14.54
C VAL A 8 -1.21 -5.24 -14.13
N ILE A 9 -1.69 -5.08 -12.91
CA ILE A 9 -1.89 -3.78 -12.28
C ILE A 9 -0.54 -3.31 -11.72
N VAL A 10 -0.18 -2.06 -12.02
CA VAL A 10 0.97 -1.40 -11.39
C VAL A 10 0.45 -0.43 -10.33
N THR A 11 0.88 -0.62 -9.10
CA THR A 11 0.67 0.30 -7.98
C THR A 11 1.94 1.10 -7.74
N CYS A 12 1.82 2.42 -7.57
CA CYS A 12 2.92 3.27 -7.15
C CYS A 12 2.75 3.71 -5.69
N ALA A 13 3.69 3.34 -4.82
CA ALA A 13 3.78 3.76 -3.43
C ALA A 13 4.69 4.99 -3.29
N VAL A 14 4.06 6.17 -3.12
CA VAL A 14 4.68 7.46 -3.46
C VAL A 14 5.74 7.91 -2.46
N THR A 15 5.50 7.80 -1.15
CA THR A 15 6.40 8.42 -0.16
C THR A 15 6.64 7.62 1.13
N GLY A 16 5.64 6.86 1.63
CA GLY A 16 5.78 6.02 2.82
C GLY A 16 6.18 6.72 4.11
N ASN A 17 6.52 5.92 5.12
CA ASN A 17 6.93 6.40 6.45
C ASN A 17 8.42 6.23 6.76
N LEU A 18 9.12 5.33 6.06
CA LEU A 18 10.49 4.94 6.42
C LEU A 18 11.55 5.65 5.58
N THR A 19 11.24 5.99 4.34
CA THR A 19 12.14 6.73 3.46
C THR A 19 12.30 8.17 3.98
N THR A 20 13.52 8.69 3.94
CA THR A 20 13.86 10.06 4.38
C THR A 20 14.51 10.86 3.27
N SER A 21 14.49 12.19 3.38
CA SER A 21 15.17 13.08 2.44
C SER A 21 16.70 12.93 2.45
N GLU A 22 17.27 12.32 3.49
CA GLU A 22 18.69 11.95 3.54
C GLU A 22 19.00 10.72 2.66
N MET A 23 18.02 9.82 2.50
CA MET A 23 18.16 8.63 1.64
C MET A 23 18.04 8.99 0.16
N THR A 24 17.17 9.94 -0.17
CA THR A 24 16.98 10.45 -1.53
C THR A 24 16.44 11.88 -1.53
N PRO A 25 17.01 12.79 -2.36
CA PRO A 25 16.49 14.15 -2.52
C PRO A 25 15.17 14.19 -3.32
N HIS A 26 14.78 13.08 -3.93
CA HIS A 26 13.58 12.98 -4.80
C HIS A 26 12.31 12.59 -4.05
N LEU A 27 12.37 12.43 -2.72
CA LEU A 27 11.22 12.09 -1.90
C LEU A 27 10.22 13.26 -1.86
N PRO A 28 8.96 13.08 -2.30
CA PRO A 28 7.95 14.13 -2.18
C PRO A 28 7.51 14.30 -0.72
N ILE A 29 7.50 15.54 -0.23
CA ILE A 29 7.22 15.89 1.17
C ILE A 29 5.90 16.64 1.31
N THR A 30 5.72 17.74 0.56
CA THR A 30 4.52 18.56 0.69
C THR A 30 3.31 17.90 0.01
N PRO A 31 2.07 18.19 0.43
CA PRO A 31 0.88 17.68 -0.22
C PRO A 31 0.87 17.89 -1.73
N ARG A 32 1.35 19.05 -2.19
CA ARG A 32 1.50 19.33 -3.62
C ARG A 32 2.50 18.38 -4.28
N GLN A 33 3.70 18.21 -3.72
CA GLN A 33 4.72 17.33 -4.28
C GLN A 33 4.23 15.88 -4.32
N ILE A 34 3.54 15.42 -3.27
CA ILE A 34 2.98 14.06 -3.20
C ILE A 34 1.92 13.87 -4.29
N ALA A 35 1.02 14.82 -4.46
CA ALA A 35 -0.01 14.76 -5.50
C ALA A 35 0.58 14.82 -6.91
N ASP A 36 1.53 15.72 -7.17
CA ASP A 36 2.20 15.84 -8.48
C ASP A 36 2.94 14.53 -8.80
N SER A 37 3.70 13.97 -7.84
CA SER A 37 4.41 12.70 -8.02
C SER A 37 3.47 11.50 -8.26
N ALA A 38 2.31 11.48 -7.61
CA ALA A 38 1.27 10.47 -7.84
C ALA A 38 0.69 10.55 -9.26
N LEU A 39 0.47 11.76 -9.76
CA LEU A 39 -0.05 12.00 -11.10
C LEU A 39 0.97 11.65 -12.18
N GLU A 40 2.25 12.01 -12.00
CA GLU A 40 3.33 11.60 -12.89
C GLU A 40 3.47 10.06 -12.94
N ALA A 41 3.35 9.39 -11.79
CA ALA A 41 3.33 7.93 -11.74
C ALA A 41 2.13 7.33 -12.50
N ALA A 42 0.95 7.94 -12.39
CA ALA A 42 -0.23 7.52 -13.14
C ALA A 42 -0.04 7.70 -14.66
N GLU A 43 0.57 8.80 -15.10
CA GLU A 43 0.92 9.04 -16.51
C GLU A 43 1.95 8.03 -17.02
N ALA A 44 2.89 7.59 -16.18
CA ALA A 44 3.87 6.56 -16.49
C ALA A 44 3.26 5.14 -16.57
N GLY A 45 2.01 4.95 -16.13
CA GLY A 45 1.27 3.68 -16.22
C GLY A 45 0.83 3.06 -14.92
N ALA A 46 0.95 3.72 -13.77
CA ALA A 46 0.37 3.24 -12.52
C ALA A 46 -1.17 3.36 -12.57
N ALA A 47 -1.87 2.24 -12.35
CA ALA A 47 -3.32 2.23 -12.26
C ALA A 47 -3.80 2.63 -10.85
N GLN A 48 -2.97 2.42 -9.84
CA GLN A 48 -3.22 2.74 -8.44
C GLN A 48 -2.04 3.52 -7.86
N VAL A 49 -2.34 4.50 -6.99
CA VAL A 49 -1.34 5.24 -6.20
C VAL A 49 -1.62 5.03 -4.71
N HIS A 50 -0.61 4.53 -3.99
CA HIS A 50 -0.65 4.35 -2.54
C HIS A 50 0.00 5.56 -1.86
N LEU A 51 -0.72 6.13 -0.90
CA LEU A 51 -0.42 7.45 -0.36
C LEU A 51 -0.26 7.43 1.16
N HIS A 52 0.86 7.98 1.59
CA HIS A 52 1.09 8.55 2.90
C HIS A 52 1.18 10.05 2.78
N VAL A 53 1.10 10.77 3.90
CA VAL A 53 1.38 12.20 3.96
C VAL A 53 2.48 12.51 4.96
N ARG A 54 3.08 13.67 4.79
CA ARG A 54 4.18 14.14 5.63
C ARG A 54 3.89 15.56 6.10
N ASP A 55 4.46 15.92 7.23
CA ASP A 55 4.49 17.28 7.71
C ASP A 55 5.38 18.13 6.78
N PRO A 56 4.85 19.16 6.11
CA PRO A 56 5.60 19.95 5.13
C PRO A 56 6.80 20.70 5.71
N ALA A 57 6.76 21.03 7.03
CA ALA A 57 7.82 21.78 7.69
C ALA A 57 8.98 20.90 8.11
N THR A 58 8.71 19.64 8.49
CA THR A 58 9.72 18.74 9.06
C THR A 58 10.08 17.56 8.16
N GLY A 59 9.28 17.28 7.13
CA GLY A 59 9.40 16.09 6.29
C GLY A 59 9.05 14.76 6.99
N ARG A 60 8.65 14.79 8.26
CA ARG A 60 8.30 13.60 9.03
C ARG A 60 6.95 13.04 8.61
N PRO A 61 6.73 11.71 8.72
CA PRO A 61 5.43 11.12 8.50
C PRO A 61 4.34 11.80 9.35
N SER A 62 3.16 11.99 8.77
CA SER A 62 2.02 12.66 9.40
C SER A 62 0.75 11.84 9.25
N MET A 63 -0.20 12.06 10.17
CA MET A 63 -1.58 11.55 10.09
C MET A 63 -2.58 12.70 10.02
N ASP A 64 -2.12 13.89 9.69
CA ASP A 64 -2.97 15.07 9.60
C ASP A 64 -3.98 14.92 8.47
N LEU A 65 -5.26 15.08 8.80
CA LEU A 65 -6.37 14.92 7.87
C LEU A 65 -6.35 15.98 6.75
N ASP A 66 -5.90 17.20 7.05
CA ASP A 66 -5.89 18.27 6.06
C ASP A 66 -4.79 18.04 5.01
N HIS A 67 -3.66 17.48 5.42
CA HIS A 67 -2.64 17.04 4.46
C HIS A 67 -3.16 15.94 3.53
N TYR A 68 -3.86 14.91 4.08
CA TYR A 68 -4.49 13.87 3.24
C TYR A 68 -5.54 14.46 2.32
N ARG A 69 -6.39 15.37 2.83
CA ARG A 69 -7.44 16.03 2.04
C ARG A 69 -6.83 16.79 0.86
N GLU A 70 -5.83 17.61 1.12
CA GLU A 70 -5.16 18.39 0.06
C GLU A 70 -4.57 17.47 -1.02
N VAL A 71 -3.88 16.38 -0.65
CA VAL A 71 -3.33 15.42 -1.63
C VAL A 71 -4.44 14.80 -2.47
N VAL A 72 -5.48 14.28 -1.84
CA VAL A 72 -6.57 13.58 -2.52
C VAL A 72 -7.35 14.52 -3.45
N GLU A 73 -7.64 15.74 -3.00
CA GLU A 73 -8.34 16.75 -3.81
C GLU A 73 -7.50 17.15 -5.04
N ARG A 74 -6.20 17.41 -4.87
CA ARG A 74 -5.29 17.74 -5.96
C ARG A 74 -5.22 16.63 -7.02
N ILE A 75 -5.23 15.37 -6.60
CA ILE A 75 -5.26 14.21 -7.51
C ILE A 75 -6.61 14.17 -8.23
N ARG A 76 -7.72 14.19 -7.49
CA ARG A 76 -9.08 14.03 -8.07
C ARG A 76 -9.47 15.13 -9.05
N VAL A 77 -9.02 16.36 -8.84
CA VAL A 77 -9.25 17.48 -9.76
C VAL A 77 -8.56 17.27 -11.11
N ARG A 78 -7.38 16.63 -11.13
CA ARG A 78 -6.56 16.43 -12.34
C ARG A 78 -6.72 15.06 -12.98
N ASN A 79 -7.03 14.04 -12.18
CA ASN A 79 -7.20 12.66 -12.62
C ASN A 79 -8.26 11.95 -11.79
N THR A 80 -9.44 11.75 -12.38
CA THR A 80 -10.56 11.05 -11.74
C THR A 80 -10.50 9.53 -11.95
N LYS A 81 -9.55 9.01 -12.74
CA LYS A 81 -9.48 7.60 -13.12
C LYS A 81 -8.56 6.78 -12.24
N VAL A 82 -7.41 7.36 -11.83
CA VAL A 82 -6.43 6.66 -10.99
C VAL A 82 -7.08 6.19 -9.69
N ILE A 83 -6.76 4.97 -9.27
CA ILE A 83 -7.24 4.40 -8.02
C ILE A 83 -6.44 5.02 -6.88
N VAL A 84 -7.14 5.66 -5.95
CA VAL A 84 -6.55 6.27 -4.75
C VAL A 84 -6.60 5.26 -3.62
N ASN A 85 -5.43 4.90 -3.11
CA ASN A 85 -5.24 4.00 -1.97
C ASN A 85 -4.61 4.77 -0.81
N LEU A 86 -5.25 4.81 0.34
CA LEU A 86 -4.73 5.46 1.54
C LEU A 86 -4.24 4.43 2.56
N THR A 87 -3.09 4.73 3.17
CA THR A 87 -2.53 3.89 4.24
C THR A 87 -3.36 3.96 5.52
N THR A 88 -3.39 2.87 6.29
CA THR A 88 -3.80 2.86 7.71
C THR A 88 -2.70 2.31 8.64
N GLY A 89 -1.49 2.10 8.10
CA GLY A 89 -0.32 1.59 8.85
C GLY A 89 0.17 2.50 9.99
N PRO A 90 0.23 3.85 9.83
CA PRO A 90 0.61 4.74 10.90
C PRO A 90 -0.26 4.57 12.16
N GLY A 91 0.37 4.69 13.35
CA GLY A 91 -0.33 4.49 14.61
C GLY A 91 -0.39 3.04 15.09
N GLY A 92 0.39 2.13 14.47
CA GLY A 92 0.50 0.73 14.88
C GLY A 92 1.77 0.39 15.69
N ARG A 93 2.66 1.35 15.98
CA ARG A 93 3.97 1.07 16.58
C ARG A 93 4.00 1.30 18.08
N PHE A 94 4.50 0.31 18.81
CA PHE A 94 4.74 0.35 20.24
C PHE A 94 6.24 0.20 20.51
N VAL A 95 6.77 1.09 21.33
CA VAL A 95 8.12 1.02 21.88
C VAL A 95 7.97 0.69 23.35
N PRO A 96 8.44 -0.47 23.85
CA PRO A 96 8.45 -0.76 25.28
C PRO A 96 9.34 0.24 26.03
N ASP A 97 8.89 0.69 27.20
CA ASP A 97 9.75 1.44 28.13
C ASP A 97 10.87 0.54 28.65
N GLU A 98 12.08 1.07 28.80
CA GLU A 98 13.24 0.27 29.22
C GLU A 98 13.14 -0.25 30.65
N ALA A 99 12.54 0.54 31.56
CA ALA A 99 12.43 0.18 32.98
C ALA A 99 11.18 -0.66 33.26
N GLU A 100 10.08 -0.38 32.56
CA GLU A 100 8.80 -1.05 32.72
C GLU A 100 8.21 -1.41 31.34
N PRO A 101 8.62 -2.56 30.74
CA PRO A 101 8.23 -2.91 29.35
C PRO A 101 6.73 -3.04 29.08
N SER A 102 5.89 -3.09 30.12
CA SER A 102 4.44 -3.06 29.99
C SER A 102 3.90 -1.67 29.62
N ARG A 103 4.71 -0.64 29.76
CA ARG A 103 4.38 0.76 29.45
C ARG A 103 4.96 1.18 28.10
N ALA A 104 4.32 2.20 27.53
CA ALA A 104 4.79 2.82 26.30
C ALA A 104 5.98 3.73 26.58
N GLY A 105 7.12 3.43 25.96
CA GLY A 105 8.32 4.28 25.95
C GLY A 105 8.26 5.37 24.86
N PRO A 106 9.27 6.25 24.83
CA PRO A 106 9.40 7.31 23.82
C PRO A 106 9.42 6.75 22.40
N GLY A 107 8.70 7.40 21.50
CA GLY A 107 8.58 6.97 20.10
C GLY A 107 7.40 6.02 19.82
N THR A 108 6.64 5.61 20.84
CA THR A 108 5.38 4.90 20.64
C THR A 108 4.38 5.78 19.90
N THR A 109 3.81 5.23 18.83
CA THR A 109 2.72 5.88 18.05
C THR A 109 1.43 5.08 18.10
N LEU A 110 1.41 3.95 18.83
CA LEU A 110 0.23 3.08 18.93
C LEU A 110 -1.00 3.87 19.37
N THR A 111 -2.05 3.78 18.57
CA THR A 111 -3.31 4.48 18.82
C THR A 111 -4.52 3.63 18.44
N THR A 112 -5.72 4.18 18.60
CA THR A 112 -6.95 3.41 18.37
C THR A 112 -7.22 3.17 16.89
N PRO A 113 -7.94 2.10 16.52
CA PRO A 113 -8.40 1.83 15.17
C PRO A 113 -9.11 3.01 14.52
N GLU A 114 -9.96 3.73 15.27
CA GLU A 114 -10.73 4.87 14.77
C GLU A 114 -9.82 6.04 14.38
N ARG A 115 -8.77 6.31 15.15
CA ARG A 115 -7.77 7.33 14.78
C ARG A 115 -7.01 6.93 13.54
N ARG A 116 -6.62 5.65 13.44
CA ARG A 116 -5.88 5.13 12.27
C ARG A 116 -6.69 5.16 10.98
N THR A 117 -8.01 5.11 11.06
CA THR A 117 -8.92 5.09 9.90
C THR A 117 -9.71 6.39 9.70
N SER A 118 -9.49 7.42 10.52
CA SER A 118 -10.28 8.66 10.49
C SER A 118 -10.25 9.37 9.13
N HIS A 119 -9.08 9.43 8.49
CA HIS A 119 -8.90 10.03 7.16
C HIS A 119 -9.56 9.18 6.06
N VAL A 120 -9.59 7.85 6.20
CA VAL A 120 -10.31 6.95 5.28
C VAL A 120 -11.82 7.21 5.36
N ALA A 121 -12.36 7.30 6.57
CA ALA A 121 -13.79 7.61 6.79
C ALA A 121 -14.16 8.98 6.20
N ALA A 122 -13.30 10.00 6.36
CA ALA A 122 -13.53 11.35 5.89
C ALA A 122 -13.40 11.52 4.37
N LEU A 123 -12.40 10.87 3.75
CA LEU A 123 -12.02 11.11 2.36
C LEU A 123 -12.54 10.06 1.38
N ARG A 124 -13.01 8.92 1.89
CA ARG A 124 -13.61 7.83 1.11
C ARG A 124 -12.78 7.48 -0.13
N PRO A 125 -11.54 6.95 0.06
CA PRO A 125 -10.70 6.51 -1.04
C PRO A 125 -11.30 5.29 -1.74
N ASP A 126 -10.73 4.88 -2.86
CA ASP A 126 -11.12 3.65 -3.55
C ASP A 126 -10.65 2.40 -2.79
N VAL A 127 -9.45 2.47 -2.24
CA VAL A 127 -8.77 1.39 -1.49
C VAL A 127 -8.14 1.99 -0.24
N ALA A 128 -8.04 1.19 0.82
CA ALA A 128 -7.21 1.52 1.97
C ALA A 128 -6.46 0.27 2.46
N THR A 129 -5.15 0.41 2.76
CA THR A 129 -4.38 -0.72 3.27
C THR A 129 -4.80 -1.09 4.69
N LEU A 130 -4.70 -2.36 5.00
CA LEU A 130 -5.00 -2.94 6.31
C LEU A 130 -3.93 -3.98 6.66
N ASP A 131 -3.02 -3.60 7.55
CA ASP A 131 -1.97 -4.49 8.04
C ASP A 131 -2.56 -5.52 9.01
N LEU A 132 -2.25 -6.79 8.82
CA LEU A 132 -2.68 -7.85 9.76
C LEU A 132 -1.60 -8.20 10.79
N ASN A 133 -0.35 -7.83 10.55
CA ASN A 133 0.80 -8.27 11.32
C ASN A 133 0.87 -7.70 12.74
N THR A 134 1.23 -8.56 13.69
CA THR A 134 1.81 -8.15 14.97
C THR A 134 3.22 -8.73 15.03
N MET A 135 4.23 -7.88 14.85
CA MET A 135 5.61 -8.34 14.65
C MET A 135 6.65 -7.35 15.18
N ASN A 136 7.87 -7.84 15.38
CA ASN A 136 9.01 -6.99 15.64
C ASN A 136 9.35 -6.13 14.40
N SER A 137 9.68 -4.86 14.60
CA SER A 137 10.13 -3.94 13.58
C SER A 137 11.32 -3.12 14.11
N GLY A 138 12.53 -3.68 13.97
CA GLY A 138 13.73 -3.12 14.63
C GLY A 138 13.63 -3.23 16.15
N GLY A 139 13.75 -2.12 16.86
CA GLY A 139 13.57 -2.00 18.32
C GLY A 139 12.12 -1.75 18.77
N GLN A 140 11.15 -1.85 17.88
CA GLN A 140 9.73 -1.56 18.10
C GLN A 140 8.88 -2.79 17.79
N VAL A 141 7.62 -2.77 18.22
CA VAL A 141 6.62 -3.77 17.84
C VAL A 141 5.52 -3.10 17.05
N VAL A 142 5.19 -3.64 15.88
CA VAL A 142 3.94 -3.31 15.18
C VAL A 142 2.83 -4.16 15.80
N ILE A 143 1.71 -3.56 16.16
CA ILE A 143 0.60 -4.25 16.83
C ILE A 143 -0.70 -4.05 16.05
N ASN A 144 -1.20 -5.14 15.48
CA ASN A 144 -2.51 -5.25 14.85
C ASN A 144 -3.25 -6.46 15.43
N THR A 145 -3.83 -6.30 16.63
CA THR A 145 -4.60 -7.40 17.23
C THR A 145 -5.82 -7.73 16.38
N PRO A 146 -6.30 -9.00 16.35
CA PRO A 146 -7.47 -9.39 15.57
C PRO A 146 -8.71 -8.50 15.83
N GLY A 147 -8.90 -8.04 17.09
CA GLY A 147 -9.98 -7.12 17.44
C GLY A 147 -9.83 -5.74 16.80
N ASN A 148 -8.60 -5.18 16.78
CA ASN A 148 -8.31 -3.90 16.12
C ASN A 148 -8.47 -4.00 14.60
N VAL A 149 -7.97 -5.09 14.01
CA VAL A 149 -8.12 -5.37 12.57
C VAL A 149 -9.59 -5.40 12.16
N ARG A 150 -10.46 -6.07 12.92
CA ARG A 150 -11.91 -6.11 12.64
C ARG A 150 -12.54 -4.73 12.66
N ARG A 151 -12.17 -3.88 13.65
CA ARG A 151 -12.68 -2.51 13.74
C ARG A 151 -12.21 -1.64 12.58
N MET A 152 -10.94 -1.75 12.19
CA MET A 152 -10.38 -1.04 11.03
C MET A 152 -11.02 -1.52 9.72
N ALA A 153 -11.18 -2.83 9.51
CA ALA A 153 -11.87 -3.39 8.35
C ALA A 153 -13.30 -2.87 8.22
N ALA A 154 -14.03 -2.81 9.33
CA ALA A 154 -15.39 -2.26 9.37
C ALA A 154 -15.40 -0.77 9.00
N ALA A 155 -14.45 0.04 9.48
CA ALA A 155 -14.34 1.45 9.16
C ALA A 155 -14.00 1.68 7.68
N ILE A 156 -13.07 0.91 7.11
CA ILE A 156 -12.68 0.97 5.69
C ILE A 156 -13.89 0.63 4.81
N ARG A 157 -14.56 -0.48 5.08
CA ARG A 157 -15.77 -0.90 4.33
C ARG A 157 -16.92 0.09 4.49
N GLY A 158 -17.10 0.65 5.70
CA GLY A 158 -18.11 1.69 5.99
C GLY A 158 -17.86 2.98 5.21
N ALA A 159 -16.61 3.28 4.88
CA ALA A 159 -16.24 4.37 3.98
C ALA A 159 -16.51 4.06 2.50
N GLY A 160 -16.86 2.82 2.15
CA GLY A 160 -17.03 2.35 0.77
C GLY A 160 -15.72 2.00 0.08
N ALA A 161 -14.60 1.95 0.81
CA ALA A 161 -13.30 1.56 0.30
C ALA A 161 -13.09 0.04 0.34
N VAL A 162 -12.28 -0.48 -0.59
CA VAL A 162 -11.85 -1.89 -0.59
C VAL A 162 -10.62 -2.02 0.31
N PRO A 163 -10.63 -2.93 1.32
CA PRO A 163 -9.42 -3.20 2.10
C PRO A 163 -8.35 -3.91 1.24
N GLU A 164 -7.14 -3.36 1.19
CA GLU A 164 -5.95 -4.06 0.70
C GLU A 164 -5.20 -4.64 1.89
N ILE A 165 -5.10 -5.95 1.95
CA ILE A 165 -4.59 -6.69 3.10
C ILE A 165 -3.08 -6.86 2.97
N GLU A 166 -2.30 -6.17 3.80
CA GLU A 166 -0.85 -6.32 3.83
C GLU A 166 -0.45 -7.48 4.75
N LEU A 167 0.33 -8.41 4.18
CA LEU A 167 0.72 -9.69 4.77
C LEU A 167 2.25 -9.75 4.87
N PHE A 168 2.78 -9.89 6.07
CA PHE A 168 4.21 -9.86 6.36
C PHE A 168 4.77 -11.25 6.71
N ASP A 169 3.89 -12.19 7.09
CA ASP A 169 4.23 -13.60 7.31
C ASP A 169 3.01 -14.52 7.11
N SER A 170 3.21 -15.83 7.30
CA SER A 170 2.14 -16.83 7.11
C SER A 170 1.09 -16.80 8.22
N GLY A 171 1.40 -16.26 9.41
CA GLY A 171 0.43 -16.06 10.48
C GLY A 171 -0.63 -15.03 10.10
N ASP A 172 -0.25 -14.00 9.36
CA ASP A 172 -1.18 -13.01 8.80
C ASP A 172 -2.17 -13.66 7.82
N ILE A 173 -1.70 -14.63 7.00
CA ILE A 173 -2.58 -15.38 6.09
C ILE A 173 -3.57 -16.24 6.87
N ALA A 174 -3.14 -16.85 7.98
CA ALA A 174 -4.06 -17.57 8.86
C ALA A 174 -5.13 -16.64 9.44
N LEU A 175 -4.76 -15.43 9.89
CA LEU A 175 -5.72 -14.42 10.34
C LEU A 175 -6.65 -13.97 9.21
N LEU A 176 -6.15 -13.80 7.97
CA LEU A 176 -6.99 -13.50 6.79
C LEU A 176 -8.10 -14.55 6.64
N HIS A 177 -7.78 -15.84 6.74
CA HIS A 177 -8.78 -16.90 6.67
C HIS A 177 -9.82 -16.82 7.78
N ASP A 178 -9.43 -16.46 9.00
CA ASP A 178 -10.37 -16.24 10.11
C ASP A 178 -11.30 -15.06 9.84
N LEU A 179 -10.79 -13.95 9.31
CA LEU A 179 -11.56 -12.75 8.97
C LEU A 179 -12.55 -12.99 7.80
N LEU A 180 -12.21 -13.90 6.89
CA LEU A 180 -13.14 -14.36 5.84
C LEU A 180 -14.23 -15.25 6.40
N ARG A 181 -13.86 -16.18 7.29
CA ARG A 181 -14.79 -17.14 7.90
C ARG A 181 -15.83 -16.45 8.79
N ASP A 182 -15.44 -15.42 9.53
CA ASP A 182 -16.36 -14.67 10.40
C ASP A 182 -17.12 -13.52 9.71
N GLY A 183 -16.89 -13.31 8.39
CA GLY A 183 -17.56 -12.29 7.60
C GLY A 183 -17.02 -10.86 7.79
N THR A 184 -15.92 -10.67 8.54
CA THR A 184 -15.25 -9.38 8.63
C THR A 184 -14.76 -8.90 7.26
N LEU A 185 -14.20 -9.80 6.47
CA LEU A 185 -13.85 -9.58 5.07
C LEU A 185 -14.78 -10.41 4.17
N ALA A 186 -14.99 -9.93 2.94
CA ALA A 186 -15.73 -10.66 1.91
C ALA A 186 -14.84 -10.76 0.65
N GLY A 187 -14.90 -11.90 -0.02
CA GLY A 187 -14.14 -12.09 -1.25
C GLY A 187 -14.77 -11.39 -2.47
N PRO A 188 -13.99 -11.19 -3.55
CA PRO A 188 -12.55 -11.45 -3.62
C PRO A 188 -11.75 -10.47 -2.79
N VAL A 189 -10.68 -10.93 -2.12
CA VAL A 189 -9.80 -10.08 -1.32
C VAL A 189 -8.60 -9.62 -2.14
N LEU A 190 -8.17 -8.38 -1.87
CA LEU A 190 -6.93 -7.83 -2.40
C LEU A 190 -5.86 -7.97 -1.32
N CYS A 191 -4.75 -8.66 -1.65
CA CYS A 191 -3.66 -8.94 -0.73
C CYS A 191 -2.34 -8.36 -1.26
N SER A 192 -1.42 -8.01 -0.35
CA SER A 192 -0.08 -7.58 -0.70
C SER A 192 0.94 -8.30 0.19
N PHE A 193 1.82 -9.11 -0.42
CA PHE A 193 2.94 -9.73 0.28
C PHE A 193 4.08 -8.73 0.42
N VAL A 194 4.45 -8.38 1.65
CA VAL A 194 5.53 -7.45 1.93
C VAL A 194 6.81 -8.22 2.25
N LEU A 195 7.75 -8.20 1.31
CA LEU A 195 9.00 -8.95 1.38
C LEU A 195 10.18 -8.05 1.76
N GLY A 196 11.08 -8.58 2.59
CA GLY A 196 12.36 -7.94 2.91
C GLY A 196 12.29 -6.99 4.12
N VAL A 197 11.13 -6.86 4.77
CA VAL A 197 11.04 -6.24 6.09
C VAL A 197 11.68 -7.18 7.10
N LYS A 198 12.52 -6.63 7.99
CA LYS A 198 13.22 -7.42 9.01
C LYS A 198 12.21 -8.16 9.87
N TYR A 199 12.41 -9.45 10.02
CA TYR A 199 11.58 -10.42 10.77
C TYR A 199 10.27 -10.85 10.07
N GLY A 200 9.94 -10.33 8.89
CA GLY A 200 8.85 -10.80 8.06
C GLY A 200 9.31 -11.75 6.95
N PHE A 201 8.48 -11.90 5.93
CA PHE A 201 8.77 -12.70 4.75
C PHE A 201 10.11 -12.37 4.12
N GLN A 202 10.93 -13.40 3.92
CA GLN A 202 12.20 -13.26 3.21
C GLN A 202 11.95 -13.15 1.70
N PRO A 203 12.68 -12.27 0.98
CA PRO A 203 12.48 -12.06 -0.44
C PRO A 203 13.11 -13.18 -1.27
N SER A 204 12.35 -14.25 -1.50
CA SER A 204 12.74 -15.36 -2.39
C SER A 204 11.54 -15.82 -3.22
N PRO A 205 11.79 -16.48 -4.38
CA PRO A 205 10.72 -17.07 -5.19
C PRO A 205 9.90 -18.11 -4.39
N GLU A 206 10.55 -18.90 -3.55
CA GLU A 206 9.92 -19.92 -2.72
C GLU A 206 8.92 -19.29 -1.75
N THR A 207 9.29 -18.16 -1.13
CA THR A 207 8.39 -17.42 -0.23
C THR A 207 7.16 -16.92 -0.98
N VAL A 208 7.33 -16.36 -2.18
CA VAL A 208 6.21 -15.87 -3.00
C VAL A 208 5.26 -17.01 -3.35
N LEU A 209 5.81 -18.16 -3.81
CA LEU A 209 5.00 -19.32 -4.17
C LEU A 209 4.29 -19.91 -2.95
N TYR A 210 5.01 -20.07 -1.84
CA TYR A 210 4.44 -20.52 -0.56
C TYR A 210 3.28 -19.63 -0.07
N ALA A 211 3.51 -18.31 0.00
CA ALA A 211 2.48 -17.38 0.46
C ALA A 211 1.26 -17.35 -0.50
N ARG A 212 1.50 -17.37 -1.82
CA ARG A 212 0.45 -17.46 -2.84
C ARG A 212 -0.43 -18.69 -2.65
N ASP A 213 0.20 -19.86 -2.42
CA ASP A 213 -0.51 -21.13 -2.32
C ASP A 213 -1.32 -21.26 -1.03
N LEU A 214 -1.06 -20.41 -0.03
CA LEU A 214 -1.88 -20.27 1.17
C LEU A 214 -3.08 -19.34 0.99
N LEU A 215 -3.11 -18.47 -0.04
CA LEU A 215 -4.23 -17.56 -0.26
C LEU A 215 -5.49 -18.29 -0.76
N PRO A 216 -6.69 -17.75 -0.46
CA PRO A 216 -7.92 -18.19 -1.12
C PRO A 216 -7.80 -18.10 -2.64
N ASP A 217 -8.40 -19.03 -3.38
CA ASP A 217 -8.33 -19.07 -4.86
C ASP A 217 -8.83 -17.78 -5.53
N SER A 218 -9.82 -17.11 -4.94
CA SER A 218 -10.38 -15.85 -5.45
C SER A 218 -9.52 -14.62 -5.13
N ALA A 219 -8.48 -14.73 -4.31
CA ALA A 219 -7.67 -13.59 -3.91
C ALA A 219 -6.89 -13.01 -5.09
N GLN A 220 -6.88 -11.69 -5.21
CA GLN A 220 -5.92 -10.95 -6.01
C GLN A 220 -4.71 -10.64 -5.12
N PHE A 221 -3.49 -10.70 -5.66
CA PHE A 221 -2.33 -10.38 -4.85
C PHE A 221 -1.29 -9.55 -5.60
N THR A 222 -0.57 -8.76 -4.84
CA THR A 222 0.60 -7.96 -5.26
C THR A 222 1.80 -8.45 -4.47
N VAL A 223 3.00 -8.41 -5.04
CA VAL A 223 4.24 -8.63 -4.30
C VAL A 223 4.99 -7.30 -4.17
N ILE A 224 5.30 -6.92 -2.94
CA ILE A 224 6.04 -5.72 -2.57
C ILE A 224 7.45 -6.17 -2.15
N GLY A 225 8.47 -5.68 -2.82
CA GLY A 225 9.86 -5.93 -2.43
C GLY A 225 10.49 -4.65 -1.89
N THR A 226 11.06 -4.70 -0.68
CA THR A 226 11.72 -3.53 -0.09
C THR A 226 13.20 -3.41 -0.50
N GLY A 227 13.69 -2.18 -0.66
CA GLY A 227 15.08 -1.88 -1.00
C GLY A 227 15.52 -2.53 -2.32
N ARG A 228 16.63 -3.29 -2.28
CA ARG A 228 17.19 -3.95 -3.47
C ARG A 228 16.27 -5.02 -4.10
N TRP A 229 15.23 -5.42 -3.37
CA TRP A 229 14.30 -6.45 -3.82
C TRP A 229 13.10 -5.90 -4.59
N CYS A 230 12.96 -4.57 -4.68
CA CYS A 230 11.83 -3.92 -5.35
C CYS A 230 11.61 -4.46 -6.77
N PHE A 231 12.58 -4.36 -7.65
CA PHE A 231 12.43 -4.82 -9.03
C PHE A 231 12.50 -6.34 -9.21
N PRO A 232 13.33 -7.12 -8.47
CA PRO A 232 13.19 -8.58 -8.44
C PRO A 232 11.79 -9.07 -8.06
N ALA A 233 11.12 -8.40 -7.09
CA ALA A 233 9.75 -8.72 -6.70
C ALA A 233 8.73 -8.47 -7.82
N VAL A 234 8.93 -7.46 -8.67
CA VAL A 234 8.10 -7.24 -9.87
C VAL A 234 8.10 -8.46 -10.76
N ALA A 235 9.28 -8.97 -11.12
CA ALA A 235 9.38 -10.16 -11.97
C ALA A 235 8.77 -11.41 -11.31
N GLN A 236 9.06 -11.63 -10.03
CA GLN A 236 8.51 -12.76 -9.26
C GLN A 236 6.99 -12.71 -9.18
N SER A 237 6.42 -11.52 -8.96
CA SER A 237 4.97 -11.33 -8.88
C SER A 237 4.29 -11.67 -10.20
N VAL A 238 4.79 -11.15 -11.32
CA VAL A 238 4.24 -11.45 -12.66
C VAL A 238 4.26 -12.93 -12.94
N LEU A 239 5.42 -13.58 -12.73
CA LEU A 239 5.58 -15.03 -12.95
C LEU A 239 4.69 -15.88 -12.03
N ALA A 240 4.44 -15.42 -10.80
CA ALA A 240 3.55 -16.08 -9.84
C ALA A 240 2.05 -15.83 -10.08
N GLY A 241 1.70 -14.97 -11.07
CA GLY A 241 0.33 -14.59 -11.36
C GLY A 241 -0.23 -13.46 -10.48
N GLY A 242 0.64 -12.60 -9.95
CA GLY A 242 0.31 -11.44 -9.14
C GLY A 242 0.38 -10.12 -9.90
N HIS A 243 0.02 -9.05 -9.21
CA HIS A 243 0.19 -7.66 -9.60
C HIS A 243 1.50 -7.11 -9.01
N VAL A 244 1.86 -5.87 -9.33
CA VAL A 244 3.16 -5.31 -8.93
C VAL A 244 3.02 -3.97 -8.22
N ARG A 245 3.91 -3.70 -7.27
CA ARG A 245 4.04 -2.42 -6.61
C ARG A 245 5.51 -1.97 -6.61
N VAL A 246 5.72 -0.69 -6.88
CA VAL A 246 7.01 0.00 -6.81
C VAL A 246 6.80 1.42 -6.29
N GLY A 247 7.86 2.10 -5.88
CA GLY A 247 7.81 3.51 -5.49
C GLY A 247 8.87 3.87 -4.45
N LEU A 248 9.03 5.18 -4.22
CA LEU A 248 10.01 5.72 -3.29
C LEU A 248 9.72 5.36 -1.82
N GLU A 249 8.52 4.86 -1.53
CA GLU A 249 8.20 4.23 -0.25
C GLU A 249 9.00 2.95 -0.03
N ASP A 250 9.06 2.09 -1.06
CA ASP A 250 9.59 0.72 -0.95
C ASP A 250 11.09 0.67 -1.26
N ALA A 251 11.60 1.54 -2.16
CA ALA A 251 13.00 1.59 -2.56
C ALA A 251 13.39 2.97 -3.08
N VAL A 252 14.64 3.35 -2.89
CA VAL A 252 15.17 4.63 -3.37
C VAL A 252 16.11 4.50 -4.58
N TYR A 253 16.44 3.26 -4.99
CA TYR A 253 17.35 3.01 -6.11
C TYR A 253 16.59 2.47 -7.32
N LEU A 254 16.86 3.09 -8.48
CA LEU A 254 16.41 2.58 -9.77
C LEU A 254 17.28 1.42 -10.24
N ASP A 255 18.58 1.51 -10.03
CA ASP A 255 19.59 0.50 -10.33
C ASP A 255 20.68 0.51 -9.27
N ARG A 256 21.61 -0.46 -9.33
CA ARG A 256 22.72 -0.57 -8.39
C ARG A 256 23.53 0.74 -8.37
N GLY A 257 23.49 1.48 -7.26
CA GLY A 257 24.19 2.75 -7.08
C GLY A 257 23.54 3.94 -7.80
N VAL A 258 22.38 3.76 -8.46
CA VAL A 258 21.67 4.83 -9.17
C VAL A 258 20.37 5.12 -8.44
N LEU A 259 20.23 6.28 -7.83
CA LEU A 259 19.00 6.73 -7.20
C LEU A 259 17.87 6.86 -8.25
N ALA A 260 16.65 6.50 -7.86
CA ALA A 260 15.48 6.73 -8.67
C ALA A 260 15.20 8.25 -8.72
N PRO A 261 15.15 8.86 -9.91
CA PRO A 261 14.91 10.29 -10.03
C PRO A 261 13.46 10.70 -9.74
N SER A 262 12.52 9.75 -9.81
CA SER A 262 11.10 9.96 -9.53
C SER A 262 10.36 8.64 -9.35
N ASN A 263 9.15 8.70 -8.81
CA ASN A 263 8.20 7.59 -8.80
C ASN A 263 7.80 7.15 -10.22
N ALA A 264 7.64 8.08 -11.15
CA ALA A 264 7.36 7.77 -12.55
C ALA A 264 8.43 6.88 -13.19
N ALA A 265 9.72 7.17 -12.95
CA ALA A 265 10.81 6.34 -13.46
C ALA A 265 10.79 4.91 -12.90
N MET A 266 10.37 4.74 -11.64
CA MET A 266 10.20 3.41 -11.04
C MET A 266 9.04 2.65 -11.69
N VAL A 267 7.91 3.33 -11.93
CA VAL A 267 6.76 2.76 -12.65
C VAL A 267 7.13 2.35 -14.08
N GLU A 268 7.85 3.19 -14.82
CA GLU A 268 8.33 2.87 -16.16
C GLU A 268 9.23 1.62 -16.18
N LYS A 269 10.13 1.49 -15.17
CA LYS A 269 10.98 0.31 -15.06
C LYS A 269 10.16 -0.94 -14.74
N ALA A 270 9.21 -0.87 -13.80
CA ALA A 270 8.30 -1.97 -13.48
C ALA A 270 7.48 -2.40 -14.70
N ARG A 271 6.94 -1.43 -15.46
CA ARG A 271 6.23 -1.68 -16.72
C ARG A 271 7.10 -2.43 -17.71
N ARG A 272 8.33 -1.95 -17.97
CA ARG A 272 9.27 -2.64 -18.89
C ARG A 272 9.56 -4.08 -18.47
N ILE A 273 9.72 -4.35 -17.17
CA ILE A 273 9.92 -5.71 -16.67
C ILE A 273 8.70 -6.59 -16.97
N ALA A 274 7.50 -6.10 -16.64
CA ALA A 274 6.26 -6.84 -16.89
C ALA A 274 6.04 -7.12 -18.38
N GLU A 275 6.22 -6.11 -19.24
CA GLU A 275 6.08 -6.21 -20.70
C GLU A 275 7.12 -7.15 -21.31
N SER A 276 8.37 -7.15 -20.80
CA SER A 276 9.42 -8.07 -21.24
C SER A 276 9.12 -9.53 -20.91
N LEU A 277 8.26 -9.77 -19.92
CA LEU A 277 7.73 -11.10 -19.58
C LEU A 277 6.46 -11.46 -20.36
N GLY A 278 5.97 -10.57 -21.23
CA GLY A 278 4.77 -10.78 -22.04
C GLY A 278 3.46 -10.30 -21.40
N ALA A 279 3.50 -9.72 -20.19
CA ALA A 279 2.31 -9.16 -19.55
C ALA A 279 2.02 -7.73 -20.04
N ARG A 280 0.74 -7.34 -20.08
CA ARG A 280 0.30 -5.98 -20.38
C ARG A 280 -0.06 -5.22 -19.11
N VAL A 281 0.37 -3.98 -19.00
CA VAL A 281 -0.06 -3.11 -17.88
C VAL A 281 -1.49 -2.64 -18.12
N THR A 282 -2.33 -2.77 -17.10
CA THR A 282 -3.75 -2.41 -17.18
C THR A 282 -3.99 -0.90 -17.04
N SER A 283 -5.06 -0.42 -17.66
CA SER A 283 -5.59 0.90 -17.34
C SER A 283 -6.24 0.93 -15.94
N PRO A 284 -6.43 2.13 -15.34
CA PRO A 284 -7.17 2.25 -14.07
C PRO A 284 -8.60 1.69 -14.15
N ALA A 285 -9.29 1.85 -15.27
CA ALA A 285 -10.64 1.30 -15.46
C ALA A 285 -10.64 -0.23 -15.40
N ARG A 286 -9.69 -0.87 -16.11
CA ARG A 286 -9.55 -2.33 -16.11
C ARG A 286 -9.08 -2.84 -14.73
N ALA A 287 -8.21 -2.10 -14.05
CA ALA A 287 -7.79 -2.43 -12.69
C ALA A 287 -8.97 -2.44 -11.70
N ARG A 288 -9.90 -1.47 -11.81
CA ARG A 288 -11.13 -1.46 -10.98
C ARG A 288 -11.98 -2.71 -11.19
N GLU A 289 -12.15 -3.14 -12.44
CA GLU A 289 -12.88 -4.38 -12.74
C GLU A 289 -12.21 -5.61 -12.10
N ILE A 290 -10.90 -5.74 -12.27
CA ILE A 290 -10.13 -6.87 -11.72
C ILE A 290 -10.20 -6.90 -10.18
N LEU A 291 -10.13 -5.72 -9.53
CA LEU A 291 -10.11 -5.58 -8.08
C LEU A 291 -11.52 -5.52 -7.46
N GLY A 292 -12.58 -5.49 -8.27
CA GLY A 292 -13.94 -5.35 -7.78
C GLY A 292 -14.23 -3.98 -7.14
N ILE A 293 -13.47 -2.95 -7.52
CA ILE A 293 -13.66 -1.58 -7.01
C ILE A 293 -14.82 -0.93 -7.79
N PRO A 294 -15.82 -0.37 -7.10
CA PRO A 294 -16.91 0.33 -7.77
C PRO A 294 -16.41 1.42 -8.73
N PRO A 295 -17.13 1.70 -9.84
CA PRO A 295 -16.82 2.84 -10.69
C PRO A 295 -16.81 4.13 -9.86
N THR A 296 -15.93 5.06 -10.19
CA THR A 296 -15.93 6.39 -9.56
C THR A 296 -17.32 6.99 -9.76
N SER A 297 -18.06 7.25 -8.68
CA SER A 297 -19.30 8.01 -8.79
C SER A 297 -18.92 9.39 -9.33
N THR A 298 -19.34 9.70 -10.55
CA THR A 298 -19.39 11.08 -11.01
C THR A 298 -20.40 11.78 -10.10
N ALA A 299 -19.89 12.43 -9.05
CA ALA A 299 -20.69 13.38 -8.30
C ALA A 299 -21.10 14.45 -9.34
N THR A 300 -22.31 14.36 -9.86
CA THR A 300 -22.97 15.47 -10.52
C THR A 300 -22.89 16.64 -9.56
N ALA A 301 -22.06 17.63 -9.89
CA ALA A 301 -22.14 18.93 -9.28
C ALA A 301 -23.59 19.40 -9.52
N SER A 302 -24.44 19.20 -8.51
CA SER A 302 -25.76 19.80 -8.47
C SER A 302 -25.52 21.31 -8.37
N SER A 303 -25.65 21.97 -9.51
CA SER A 303 -25.79 23.41 -9.58
C SER A 303 -27.02 23.80 -8.73
N ALA A 304 -26.76 24.25 -7.52
CA ALA A 304 -27.72 25.07 -6.83
C ALA A 304 -27.57 26.49 -7.35
N ILE A 305 -28.54 26.89 -8.15
CA ILE A 305 -28.84 28.26 -8.55
C ILE A 305 -29.44 28.96 -7.31
#